data_e5a5db99b6b89da45c46a85267c8d870
#
_entry.id   e5a5db99b6b89da45c46a85267c8d870
#
_cell.length_a   1.000
_cell.length_b   1.000
_cell.length_c   1.000
_cell.angle_alpha   90.00
_cell.angle_beta   90.00
_cell.angle_gamma   90.00
#
_symmetry.space_group_name_H-M   'P 1'
#
loop_
_entity.id
_entity.type
_entity.pdbx_description
1 polymer ?
#
loop_
_entity_poly.entity_id
_entity_poly.type
_entity_poly.pdbx_seq_one_letter_code
_entity_poly.pdbx_strand_id
1 'polypeptide(L)'
;AGFEVRDVHFSHYGRMCPIETPEGPNIGLIGSLASFARINAFGFIETPYRRVVNGKVTDKIDYLTASEEDDFVVAQANAPLTSDAHFAEPRVLARKKGGEVDLIPTEQIGYMDVSPRQMVSVATSLIPFLEHDDANRALMGANMQRQAVPLLRSESPLVGTGMEGFAAIDAGDVVT
;
A
#
# COMPACT_ATOMS: atom_id res chain seq x y z
N ALA A 1 -7.59 -25.21 7.02
CA ALA A 1 -7.31 -24.02 7.79
C ALA A 1 -8.58 -23.21 8.03
N GLY A 2 -8.71 -22.67 9.23
CA GLY A 2 -9.89 -21.88 9.62
C GLY A 2 -9.92 -20.48 9.00
N PHE A 3 -11.01 -19.76 9.23
CA PHE A 3 -11.18 -18.41 8.70
C PHE A 3 -10.17 -17.39 9.30
N GLU A 4 -9.73 -17.59 10.54
CA GLU A 4 -8.80 -16.64 11.19
C GLU A 4 -7.49 -16.44 10.42
N VAL A 5 -6.90 -17.52 9.89
CA VAL A 5 -5.65 -17.43 9.14
C VAL A 5 -5.84 -16.89 7.71
N ARG A 6 -7.08 -16.80 7.25
CA ARG A 6 -7.45 -16.26 5.93
C ARG A 6 -7.82 -14.78 5.96
N ASP A 7 -8.07 -14.24 7.15
CA ASP A 7 -8.48 -12.85 7.32
C ASP A 7 -7.31 -11.90 7.24
N VAL A 8 -7.59 -10.66 6.81
CA VAL A 8 -6.63 -9.58 6.80
C VAL A 8 -6.44 -9.04 8.21
N HIS A 9 -5.20 -9.01 8.67
CA HIS A 9 -4.83 -8.46 9.96
C HIS A 9 -4.27 -7.04 9.76
N PHE A 10 -4.38 -6.16 10.76
CA PHE A 10 -3.86 -4.80 10.66
C PHE A 10 -2.35 -4.74 10.38
N SER A 11 -1.59 -5.74 10.80
CA SER A 11 -0.15 -5.85 10.52
C SER A 11 0.18 -6.05 9.04
N HIS A 12 -0.82 -6.40 8.22
CA HIS A 12 -0.66 -6.55 6.77
C HIS A 12 -0.62 -5.20 6.03
N TYR A 13 -1.03 -4.11 6.66
CA TYR A 13 -1.06 -2.79 6.01
C TYR A 13 0.32 -2.40 5.47
N GLY A 14 0.38 -2.11 4.16
CA GLY A 14 1.60 -1.75 3.47
C GLY A 14 2.60 -2.90 3.27
N ARG A 15 2.30 -4.11 3.75
CA ARG A 15 3.17 -5.28 3.70
C ARG A 15 2.62 -6.38 2.82
N MET A 16 1.37 -6.72 2.99
CA MET A 16 0.68 -7.71 2.17
C MET A 16 -0.58 -7.11 1.56
N CYS A 17 -0.78 -7.34 0.27
CA CYS A 17 -1.97 -6.86 -0.43
C CYS A 17 -3.22 -7.55 0.12
N PRO A 18 -4.26 -6.79 0.53
CA PRO A 18 -5.49 -7.38 1.02
C PRO A 18 -6.38 -7.96 -0.09
N ILE A 19 -6.07 -7.67 -1.35
CA ILE A 19 -6.91 -7.99 -2.51
C ILE A 19 -6.33 -9.14 -3.32
N GLU A 20 -5.02 -9.11 -3.62
CA GLU A 20 -4.39 -10.13 -4.46
C GLU A 20 -4.17 -11.43 -3.70
N THR A 21 -5.08 -12.37 -3.90
CA THR A 21 -5.02 -13.74 -3.34
C THR A 21 -5.67 -14.69 -4.33
N PRO A 22 -5.31 -15.99 -4.36
CA PRO A 22 -5.98 -16.94 -5.24
C PRO A 22 -7.47 -17.05 -4.95
N GLU A 23 -8.24 -17.37 -5.97
CA GLU A 23 -9.64 -17.82 -5.82
C GLU A 23 -9.65 -19.30 -5.46
N GLY A 24 -10.68 -19.74 -4.73
CA GLY A 24 -10.88 -21.14 -4.38
C GLY A 24 -10.32 -21.54 -3.02
N PRO A 25 -9.88 -22.82 -2.83
CA PRO A 25 -9.53 -23.35 -1.51
C PRO A 25 -8.38 -22.61 -0.80
N ASN A 26 -7.49 -21.99 -1.54
CA ASN A 26 -6.32 -21.27 -1.02
C ASN A 26 -6.56 -19.78 -0.79
N ILE A 27 -7.80 -19.32 -0.88
CA ILE A 27 -8.13 -17.90 -0.67
C ILE A 27 -7.68 -17.43 0.71
N GLY A 28 -6.96 -16.33 0.76
CA GLY A 28 -6.43 -15.75 1.99
C GLY A 28 -5.20 -16.46 2.58
N LEU A 29 -4.84 -17.65 2.10
CA LEU A 29 -3.67 -18.39 2.57
C LEU A 29 -2.40 -18.05 1.80
N ILE A 30 -2.53 -17.68 0.54
CA ILE A 30 -1.44 -17.26 -0.32
C ILE A 30 -1.65 -15.78 -0.63
N GLY A 31 -0.64 -14.97 -0.39
CA GLY A 31 -0.72 -13.54 -0.60
C GLY A 31 0.45 -13.01 -1.43
N SER A 32 0.39 -11.73 -1.76
CA SER A 32 1.43 -11.01 -2.47
C SER A 32 1.88 -9.81 -1.65
N LEU A 33 3.17 -9.46 -1.78
CA LEU A 33 3.72 -8.27 -1.14
C LEU A 33 3.04 -7.01 -1.69
N ALA A 34 2.84 -6.02 -0.83
CA ALA A 34 2.42 -4.70 -1.24
C ALA A 34 3.55 -4.01 -2.05
N SER A 35 3.17 -3.00 -2.85
CA SER A 35 4.07 -2.38 -3.85
C SER A 35 5.41 -1.89 -3.31
N PHE A 36 5.42 -1.31 -2.12
CA PHE A 36 6.62 -0.71 -1.52
C PHE A 36 7.21 -1.56 -0.39
N ALA A 37 6.62 -2.71 -0.11
CA ALA A 37 7.10 -3.60 0.94
C ALA A 37 8.41 -4.26 0.52
N ARG A 38 9.27 -4.52 1.50
CA ARG A 38 10.50 -5.29 1.32
C ARG A 38 10.72 -6.22 2.50
N ILE A 39 11.57 -7.21 2.32
CA ILE A 39 11.95 -8.13 3.38
C ILE A 39 13.32 -7.69 3.91
N ASN A 40 13.43 -7.49 5.23
CA ASN A 40 14.67 -7.08 5.85
C ASN A 40 15.63 -8.29 6.06
N ALA A 41 16.83 -8.00 6.59
CA ALA A 41 17.84 -9.04 6.82
C ALA A 41 17.40 -10.13 7.80
N PHE A 42 16.43 -9.85 8.67
CA PHE A 42 15.89 -10.80 9.65
C PHE A 42 14.70 -11.60 9.15
N GLY A 43 14.24 -11.35 7.91
CA GLY A 43 13.10 -12.03 7.31
C GLY A 43 11.74 -11.41 7.58
N PHE A 44 11.68 -10.23 8.22
CA PHE A 44 10.44 -9.51 8.44
C PHE A 44 10.11 -8.59 7.27
N ILE A 45 8.81 -8.45 6.99
CA ILE A 45 8.32 -7.53 5.97
C ILE A 45 8.24 -6.13 6.58
N GLU A 46 8.86 -5.17 5.92
CA GLU A 46 8.82 -3.76 6.32
C GLU A 46 8.31 -2.89 5.18
N THR A 47 7.76 -1.73 5.54
CA THR A 47 7.16 -0.80 4.59
C THR A 47 7.66 0.62 4.88
N PRO A 48 7.77 1.49 3.86
CA PRO A 48 8.31 2.83 4.05
C PRO A 48 7.27 3.80 4.62
N TYR A 49 7.73 4.71 5.46
CA TYR A 49 6.96 5.83 5.96
C TYR A 49 7.79 7.10 5.94
N ARG A 50 7.13 8.23 5.76
CA ARG A 50 7.76 9.55 5.85
C ARG A 50 7.79 9.98 7.31
N ARG A 51 8.96 10.38 7.80
CA ARG A 51 9.11 10.86 9.18
C ARG A 51 8.43 12.21 9.35
N VAL A 52 7.68 12.38 10.43
CA VAL A 52 7.03 13.63 10.82
C VAL A 52 7.68 14.15 12.10
N VAL A 53 8.14 15.39 12.06
CA VAL A 53 8.75 16.07 13.21
C VAL A 53 8.00 17.37 13.47
N ASN A 54 7.43 17.50 14.68
CA ASN A 54 6.67 18.70 15.09
C ASN A 54 5.59 19.14 14.09
N GLY A 55 4.83 18.18 13.56
CA GLY A 55 3.79 18.46 12.59
C GLY A 55 4.26 18.73 11.17
N LYS A 56 5.56 18.69 10.92
CA LYS A 56 6.16 18.84 9.59
C LYS A 56 6.55 17.48 9.01
N VAL A 57 6.04 17.18 7.83
CA VAL A 57 6.41 15.98 7.08
C VAL A 57 7.77 16.20 6.43
N THR A 58 8.74 15.34 6.74
CA THR A 58 10.10 15.43 6.20
C THR A 58 10.27 14.50 4.99
N ASP A 59 11.36 14.68 4.25
CA ASP A 59 11.71 13.79 3.12
C ASP A 59 12.41 12.51 3.57
N LYS A 60 12.67 12.36 4.86
CA LYS A 60 13.31 11.16 5.39
C LYS A 60 12.35 10.00 5.39
N ILE A 61 12.75 8.90 4.76
CA ILE A 61 11.99 7.66 4.67
C ILE A 61 12.60 6.64 5.62
N ASP A 62 11.78 6.10 6.52
CA ASP A 62 12.15 5.00 7.40
C ASP A 62 11.31 3.77 7.06
N TYR A 63 11.94 2.60 6.99
CA TYR A 63 11.25 1.33 6.79
C TYR A 63 10.97 0.71 8.15
N LEU A 64 9.71 0.43 8.41
CA LEU A 64 9.26 -0.11 9.71
C LEU A 64 8.60 -1.47 9.53
N THR A 65 8.90 -2.39 10.45
CA THR A 65 8.14 -3.63 10.60
C THR A 65 6.80 -3.33 11.30
N ALA A 66 5.88 -4.29 11.31
CA ALA A 66 4.59 -4.09 11.96
C ALA A 66 4.72 -3.81 13.47
N SER A 67 5.68 -4.45 14.14
CA SER A 67 5.95 -4.23 15.56
C SER A 67 6.46 -2.82 15.85
N GLU A 68 7.36 -2.33 15.02
CA GLU A 68 7.91 -0.98 15.12
C GLU A 68 6.85 0.08 14.82
N GLU A 69 6.02 -0.15 13.80
CA GLU A 69 4.92 0.76 13.44
C GLU A 69 3.91 0.92 14.58
N ASP A 70 3.66 -0.12 15.36
CA ASP A 70 2.71 -0.10 16.47
C ASP A 70 3.07 0.92 17.56
N ASP A 71 4.33 1.30 17.67
CA ASP A 71 4.80 2.31 18.63
C ASP A 71 4.53 3.75 18.18
N PHE A 72 4.05 3.94 16.94
CA PHE A 72 3.86 5.26 16.34
C PHE A 72 2.43 5.46 15.86
N VAL A 73 2.05 6.74 15.78
CA VAL A 73 0.82 7.17 15.11
C VAL A 73 1.18 7.57 13.68
N VAL A 74 0.50 6.95 12.71
CA VAL A 74 0.81 7.11 11.28
C VAL A 74 -0.35 7.79 10.56
N ALA A 75 -0.11 8.98 9.99
CA ALA A 75 -1.09 9.70 9.19
C ALA A 75 -1.28 9.06 7.81
N GLN A 76 -2.47 9.21 7.25
CA GLN A 76 -2.77 8.74 5.89
C GLN A 76 -2.09 9.61 4.83
N ALA A 77 -1.76 9.03 3.69
CA ALA A 77 -1.06 9.71 2.61
C ALA A 77 -1.83 10.90 2.00
N ASN A 78 -3.15 10.89 2.11
CA ASN A 78 -4.02 11.95 1.57
C ASN A 78 -4.28 13.11 2.55
N ALA A 79 -3.63 13.13 3.72
CA ALA A 79 -3.77 14.23 4.66
C ALA A 79 -3.33 15.55 4.02
N PRO A 80 -4.14 16.64 4.12
CA PRO A 80 -3.77 17.92 3.51
C PRO A 80 -2.51 18.50 4.13
N LEU A 81 -1.58 18.95 3.29
CA LEU A 81 -0.35 19.60 3.71
C LEU A 81 -0.28 21.02 3.17
N THR A 82 0.37 21.91 3.91
CA THR A 82 0.70 23.25 3.45
C THR A 82 1.89 23.22 2.49
N SER A 83 2.21 24.38 1.87
CA SER A 83 3.39 24.51 1.02
C SER A 83 4.71 24.19 1.72
N ASP A 84 4.76 24.35 3.05
CA ASP A 84 5.91 24.06 3.88
C ASP A 84 5.94 22.62 4.41
N ALA A 85 5.06 21.76 3.90
CA ALA A 85 4.90 20.37 4.30
C ALA A 85 4.46 20.17 5.77
N HIS A 86 3.78 21.15 6.36
CA HIS A 86 3.07 20.99 7.62
C HIS A 86 1.65 20.48 7.37
N PHE A 87 1.07 19.81 8.35
CA PHE A 87 -0.35 19.46 8.26
C PHE A 87 -1.20 20.73 8.24
N ALA A 88 -2.11 20.82 7.26
CA ALA A 88 -2.97 21.99 7.07
C ALA A 88 -4.05 22.10 8.14
N GLU A 89 -4.43 20.99 8.76
CA GLU A 89 -5.47 20.90 9.77
C GLU A 89 -4.89 20.51 11.13
N PRO A 90 -5.49 20.95 12.26
CA PRO A 90 -4.98 20.61 13.60
C PRO A 90 -5.17 19.13 13.97
N ARG A 91 -6.11 18.43 13.29
CA ARG A 91 -6.37 17.01 13.46
C ARG A 91 -6.48 16.34 12.10
N VAL A 92 -5.85 15.18 11.95
CA VAL A 92 -5.89 14.39 10.71
C VAL A 92 -6.21 12.94 11.01
N LEU A 93 -6.76 12.25 10.02
CA LEU A 93 -6.98 10.81 10.12
C LEU A 93 -5.63 10.08 10.21
N ALA A 94 -5.47 9.28 11.24
CA ALA A 94 -4.26 8.54 11.48
C ALA A 94 -4.57 7.18 12.13
N ARG A 95 -3.65 6.23 11.96
CA ARG A 95 -3.73 4.91 12.59
C ARG A 95 -2.97 4.93 13.91
N LYS A 96 -3.63 4.43 14.95
CA LYS A 96 -3.03 4.15 16.26
C LYS A 96 -2.61 2.69 16.38
N LYS A 97 -2.07 2.33 17.52
CA LYS A 97 -1.77 0.96 17.90
C LYS A 97 -2.99 0.05 17.69
N GLY A 98 -2.76 -1.11 17.08
CA GLY A 98 -3.82 -2.04 16.78
C GLY A 98 -4.60 -1.73 15.48
N GLY A 99 -4.16 -0.75 14.69
CA GLY A 99 -4.78 -0.40 13.41
C GLY A 99 -6.04 0.45 13.52
N GLU A 100 -6.40 0.92 14.72
CA GLU A 100 -7.54 1.81 14.91
C GLU A 100 -7.32 3.16 14.23
N VAL A 101 -8.29 3.61 13.43
CA VAL A 101 -8.24 4.89 12.72
C VAL A 101 -9.11 5.92 13.43
N ASP A 102 -8.56 7.10 13.69
CA ASP A 102 -9.25 8.20 14.36
C ASP A 102 -8.67 9.54 13.92
N LEU A 103 -9.38 10.63 14.22
CA LEU A 103 -8.86 12.00 14.08
C LEU A 103 -7.92 12.28 15.26
N ILE A 104 -6.66 12.46 14.97
CA ILE A 104 -5.60 12.61 15.98
C ILE A 104 -4.94 13.98 15.83
N PRO A 105 -4.62 14.65 16.96
CA PRO A 105 -3.85 15.89 16.92
C PRO A 105 -2.51 15.70 16.22
N THR A 106 -2.09 16.67 15.40
CA THR A 106 -0.87 16.58 14.59
C THR A 106 0.40 16.46 15.42
N GLU A 107 0.39 16.92 16.67
CA GLU A 107 1.54 16.79 17.59
C GLU A 107 1.88 15.34 17.97
N GLN A 108 0.91 14.44 17.86
CA GLN A 108 1.06 13.02 18.20
C GLN A 108 1.53 12.17 17.02
N ILE A 109 1.55 12.73 15.82
CA ILE A 109 1.88 11.98 14.60
C ILE A 109 3.39 11.88 14.45
N GLY A 110 3.90 10.64 14.33
CA GLY A 110 5.32 10.37 14.14
C GLY A 110 5.71 10.04 12.70
N TYR A 111 4.78 9.50 11.92
CA TYR A 111 4.99 9.10 10.54
C TYR A 111 3.77 9.39 9.68
N MET A 112 3.98 9.37 8.37
CA MET A 112 2.93 9.53 7.37
C MET A 112 3.15 8.50 6.25
N ASP A 113 2.09 7.93 5.73
CA ASP A 113 2.15 7.03 4.58
C ASP A 113 2.80 7.74 3.38
N VAL A 114 3.61 7.01 2.62
CA VAL A 114 4.27 7.55 1.42
C VAL A 114 3.27 7.75 0.29
N SER A 115 2.37 6.79 0.08
CA SER A 115 1.38 6.80 -0.99
C SER A 115 0.20 5.89 -0.63
N PRO A 116 -1.03 6.20 -1.10
CA PRO A 116 -2.15 5.28 -0.97
C PRO A 116 -1.91 3.93 -1.66
N ARG A 117 -1.05 3.89 -2.67
CA ARG A 117 -0.71 2.67 -3.41
C ARG A 117 0.12 1.68 -2.62
N GLN A 118 0.73 2.11 -1.51
CA GLN A 118 1.56 1.21 -0.69
C GLN A 118 0.78 0.09 -0.01
N MET A 119 -0.54 0.20 0.10
CA MET A 119 -1.34 -0.84 0.74
C MET A 119 -1.72 -2.00 -0.18
N VAL A 120 -1.52 -1.88 -1.49
CA VAL A 120 -1.86 -2.90 -2.47
C VAL A 120 -0.64 -3.39 -3.24
N SER A 121 -0.73 -4.58 -3.84
CA SER A 121 0.33 -5.13 -4.68
C SER A 121 0.48 -4.35 -5.99
N VAL A 122 1.57 -4.60 -6.72
CA VAL A 122 1.81 -3.98 -8.02
C VAL A 122 0.68 -4.31 -9.00
N ALA A 123 0.26 -5.57 -9.08
CA ALA A 123 -0.83 -5.98 -9.97
C ALA A 123 -2.14 -5.24 -9.63
N THR A 124 -2.48 -5.17 -8.36
CA THR A 124 -3.69 -4.47 -7.91
C THR A 124 -3.59 -2.96 -8.15
N SER A 125 -2.41 -2.37 -8.01
CA SER A 125 -2.19 -0.94 -8.26
C SER A 125 -2.34 -0.55 -9.74
N LEU A 126 -2.33 -1.50 -10.64
CA LEU A 126 -2.55 -1.29 -12.08
C LEU A 126 -4.03 -1.27 -12.48
N ILE A 127 -4.94 -1.53 -11.55
CA ILE A 127 -6.38 -1.48 -11.80
C ILE A 127 -6.86 -0.03 -11.76
N PRO A 128 -7.32 0.55 -12.88
CA PRO A 128 -7.83 1.92 -12.87
C PRO A 128 -9.14 2.02 -12.08
N PHE A 129 -9.30 3.12 -11.35
CA PHE A 129 -10.48 3.38 -10.51
C PHE A 129 -10.74 2.29 -9.46
N LEU A 130 -9.67 1.73 -8.92
CA LEU A 130 -9.74 0.65 -7.92
C LEU A 130 -10.61 1.03 -6.71
N GLU A 131 -10.56 2.29 -6.27
CA GLU A 131 -11.31 2.81 -5.13
C GLU A 131 -12.83 2.74 -5.32
N HIS A 132 -13.31 2.60 -6.54
CA HIS A 132 -14.73 2.46 -6.87
C HIS A 132 -15.19 1.01 -7.02
N ASP A 133 -14.24 0.06 -6.94
CA ASP A 133 -14.54 -1.36 -7.11
C ASP A 133 -14.77 -2.05 -5.77
N ASP A 134 -15.69 -3.02 -5.77
CA ASP A 134 -15.82 -3.97 -4.68
C ASP A 134 -14.57 -4.86 -4.59
N ALA A 135 -14.19 -5.24 -3.37
CA ALA A 135 -13.00 -6.05 -3.13
C ALA A 135 -13.02 -7.40 -3.88
N ASN A 136 -14.19 -8.04 -3.99
CA ASN A 136 -14.33 -9.30 -4.70
C ASN A 136 -14.04 -9.15 -6.20
N ARG A 137 -14.51 -8.06 -6.80
CA ARG A 137 -14.28 -7.78 -8.22
C ARG A 137 -12.83 -7.36 -8.49
N ALA A 138 -12.22 -6.62 -7.56
CA ALA A 138 -10.81 -6.27 -7.63
C ALA A 138 -9.91 -7.52 -7.53
N LEU A 139 -10.26 -8.47 -6.67
CA LEU A 139 -9.58 -9.76 -6.55
C LEU A 139 -9.64 -10.53 -7.87
N MET A 140 -10.82 -10.62 -8.48
CA MET A 140 -10.98 -11.27 -9.79
C MET A 140 -10.15 -10.58 -10.86
N GLY A 141 -10.16 -9.24 -10.91
CA GLY A 141 -9.37 -8.44 -11.84
C GLY A 141 -7.87 -8.66 -11.68
N ALA A 142 -7.37 -8.65 -10.46
CA ALA A 142 -5.96 -8.90 -10.16
C ALA A 142 -5.53 -10.32 -10.62
N ASN A 143 -6.37 -11.30 -10.41
CA ASN A 143 -6.11 -12.67 -10.87
C ASN A 143 -6.14 -12.79 -12.40
N MET A 144 -7.08 -12.11 -13.05
CA MET A 144 -7.16 -12.11 -14.52
C MET A 144 -5.97 -11.41 -15.20
N GLN A 145 -5.34 -10.43 -14.57
CA GLN A 145 -4.11 -9.82 -15.10
C GLN A 145 -2.99 -10.83 -15.30
N ARG A 146 -2.88 -11.82 -14.44
CA ARG A 146 -1.88 -12.89 -14.59
C ARG A 146 -2.16 -13.84 -15.74
N GLN A 147 -3.38 -13.82 -16.27
CA GLN A 147 -3.82 -14.64 -17.38
C GLN A 147 -3.87 -13.85 -18.69
N ALA A 148 -3.32 -12.65 -18.70
CA ALA A 148 -3.31 -11.76 -19.88
C ALA A 148 -2.48 -12.38 -21.00
N VAL A 149 -3.00 -12.25 -22.22
CA VAL A 149 -2.31 -12.73 -23.44
C VAL A 149 -1.63 -11.54 -24.11
N PRO A 150 -0.31 -11.62 -24.39
CA PRO A 150 0.39 -10.57 -25.11
C PRO A 150 -0.19 -10.37 -26.52
N LEU A 151 -0.37 -9.12 -26.92
CA LEU A 151 -0.84 -8.77 -28.24
C LEU A 151 0.31 -8.76 -29.25
N LEU A 152 0.02 -9.05 -30.52
CA LEU A 152 1.00 -8.93 -31.61
C LEU A 152 1.52 -7.50 -31.74
N ARG A 153 0.66 -6.52 -31.56
CA ARG A 153 1.03 -5.11 -31.43
C ARG A 153 0.57 -4.62 -30.08
N SER A 154 1.52 -4.19 -29.26
CA SER A 154 1.23 -3.58 -27.96
C SER A 154 0.61 -2.21 -28.18
N GLU A 155 -0.40 -1.88 -27.39
CA GLU A 155 -1.02 -0.56 -27.34
C GLU A 155 -0.95 0.00 -25.94
N SER A 156 -0.79 1.32 -25.85
CA SER A 156 -0.91 1.99 -24.55
C SER A 156 -2.35 1.92 -24.05
N PRO A 157 -2.56 1.71 -22.75
CA PRO A 157 -3.92 1.75 -22.19
C PRO A 157 -4.51 3.16 -22.36
N LEU A 158 -5.80 3.23 -22.64
CA LEU A 158 -6.52 4.52 -22.73
C LEU A 158 -6.63 5.19 -21.37
N VAL A 159 -6.72 4.40 -20.32
CA VAL A 159 -6.79 4.86 -18.93
C VAL A 159 -5.72 4.12 -18.13
N GLY A 160 -4.86 4.86 -17.46
CA GLY A 160 -3.77 4.30 -16.67
C GLY A 160 -3.79 4.81 -15.23
N THR A 161 -3.01 4.17 -14.38
CA THR A 161 -2.87 4.52 -12.96
C THR A 161 -1.60 5.32 -12.66
N GLY A 162 -0.69 5.43 -13.63
CA GLY A 162 0.63 6.03 -13.44
C GLY A 162 1.68 5.05 -12.91
N MET A 163 1.31 3.82 -12.57
CA MET A 163 2.23 2.78 -12.10
C MET A 163 2.79 1.91 -13.22
N GLU A 164 2.26 2.02 -14.43
CA GLU A 164 2.62 1.17 -15.57
C GLU A 164 4.10 1.27 -15.92
N GLY A 165 4.64 2.49 -15.98
CA GLY A 165 6.06 2.73 -16.26
C GLY A 165 6.98 2.14 -15.19
N PHE A 166 6.64 2.33 -13.92
CA PHE A 166 7.42 1.77 -12.80
C PHE A 166 7.39 0.24 -12.80
N ALA A 167 6.24 -0.35 -13.04
CA ALA A 167 6.09 -1.81 -13.12
C ALA A 167 6.90 -2.39 -14.28
N ALA A 168 6.90 -1.75 -15.44
CA ALA A 168 7.66 -2.18 -16.62
C ALA A 168 9.18 -2.10 -16.39
N ILE A 169 9.64 -1.06 -15.73
CA ILE A 169 11.06 -0.89 -15.38
C ILE A 169 11.49 -1.95 -14.37
N ASP A 170 10.72 -2.16 -13.31
CA ASP A 170 11.03 -3.14 -12.27
C ASP A 170 10.99 -4.58 -12.79
N ALA A 171 10.11 -4.88 -13.75
CA ALA A 171 10.05 -6.17 -14.42
C ALA A 171 11.18 -6.39 -15.43
N GLY A 172 11.91 -5.33 -15.81
CA GLY A 172 12.96 -5.40 -16.81
C GLY A 172 12.48 -5.40 -18.25
N ASP A 173 11.19 -5.11 -18.49
CA ASP A 173 10.62 -5.04 -19.83
C ASP A 173 11.04 -3.78 -20.58
N VAL A 174 11.43 -2.74 -19.87
CA VAL A 174 11.91 -1.47 -20.39
C VAL A 174 13.26 -1.14 -19.79
N VAL A 175 14.23 -0.82 -20.63
CA VAL A 175 15.56 -0.37 -20.25
C VAL A 175 15.58 1.17 -20.25
N THR A 176 16.04 1.77 -19.15
CA THR A 176 16.23 3.23 -19.05
C THR A 176 17.66 3.62 -19.39
#